data_8affa0523f5ff297dc590427db124d33
#
_entry.id   8affa0523f5ff297dc590427db124d33
#
_cell.length_a   1.000
_cell.length_b   1.000
_cell.length_c   1.000
_cell.angle_alpha   90.00
_cell.angle_beta   90.00
_cell.angle_gamma   90.00
#
_symmetry.space_group_name_H-M   'P 1'
#
loop_
_entity.id
_entity.type
_entity.pdbx_description
1 polymer ?
#
loop_
_entity_poly.entity_id
_entity_poly.type
_entity_poly.pdbx_seq_one_letter_code
_entity_poly.pdbx_strand_id
1 'polypeptide(L)'
;MNIDMNTDNKKTLREITEACITGNGDDVTNSRMCIIDAEFRRGFNMLEKHPKSITFFGSARLKKESKYYKPVRDLAEKVANLGYAVVTGGGHGLMGAANQGAYEAENGTSLGINIDLPMEQTLNEYLNDSIDFHHFF
;
A
#
# COMPACT_ATOMS: atom_id res chain seq x y z
N MET A 1 8.57 -18.31 26.88
CA MET A 1 9.08 -16.94 26.86
C MET A 1 8.18 -16.17 25.89
N ASN A 2 7.09 -15.58 26.40
CA ASN A 2 6.14 -14.83 25.61
C ASN A 2 6.73 -13.46 25.29
N ILE A 3 7.03 -13.20 24.04
CA ILE A 3 7.38 -11.88 23.56
C ILE A 3 6.05 -11.16 23.34
N ASP A 4 5.77 -10.21 24.18
CA ASP A 4 4.59 -9.36 24.10
C ASP A 4 4.75 -8.37 22.93
N MET A 5 4.12 -8.67 21.79
CA MET A 5 4.26 -7.93 20.52
C MET A 5 3.31 -6.73 20.38
N ASN A 6 2.79 -6.17 21.47
CA ASN A 6 1.64 -5.25 21.36
C ASN A 6 1.88 -3.78 21.79
N THR A 7 3.10 -3.29 21.91
CA THR A 7 3.32 -1.89 22.34
C THR A 7 4.19 -1.01 21.42
N ASP A 8 4.76 -1.52 20.32
CA ASP A 8 5.74 -0.74 19.53
C ASP A 8 5.28 -0.25 18.14
N ASN A 9 3.99 -0.25 17.87
CA ASN A 9 3.48 -0.04 16.49
C ASN A 9 3.15 1.44 16.15
N LYS A 10 3.77 2.43 16.81
CA LYS A 10 3.51 3.87 16.54
C LYS A 10 4.76 4.72 16.28
N LYS A 11 5.91 4.13 16.07
CA LYS A 11 7.06 4.95 15.64
C LYS A 11 6.85 5.37 14.20
N THR A 12 6.85 6.68 13.95
CA THR A 12 6.79 7.22 12.60
C THR A 12 8.05 6.85 11.82
N LEU A 13 7.98 6.81 10.48
CA LEU A 13 9.18 6.62 9.63
C LEU A 13 10.32 7.53 10.03
N ARG A 14 10.01 8.77 10.45
CA ARG A 14 10.97 9.74 10.90
C ARG A 14 11.72 9.29 12.17
N GLU A 15 11.01 8.74 13.16
CA GLU A 15 11.64 8.22 14.40
C GLU A 15 12.49 6.99 14.15
N ILE A 16 12.07 6.10 13.23
CA ILE A 16 12.84 4.93 12.82
C ILE A 16 14.09 5.39 12.06
N THR A 17 13.95 6.34 11.14
CA THR A 17 15.06 6.91 10.38
C THR A 17 16.06 7.61 11.28
N GLU A 18 15.60 8.40 12.26
CA GLU A 18 16.44 9.08 13.25
C GLU A 18 17.20 8.06 14.12
N ALA A 19 16.54 6.98 14.55
CA ALA A 19 17.18 5.92 15.32
C ALA A 19 18.25 5.15 14.50
N CYS A 20 18.04 5.00 13.20
CA CYS A 20 18.99 4.36 12.29
C CYS A 20 20.21 5.24 11.99
N ILE A 21 20.04 6.54 11.91
CA ILE A 21 21.12 7.52 11.61
C ILE A 21 22.01 7.76 12.84
N THR A 22 21.47 7.63 14.05
CA THR A 22 22.21 7.84 15.31
C THR A 22 23.03 6.62 15.75
N GLY A 23 22.91 5.46 15.09
CA GLY A 23 23.79 4.32 15.29
C GLY A 23 25.21 4.64 14.77
N ASN A 24 26.22 4.52 15.65
CA ASN A 24 27.63 4.80 15.42
C ASN A 24 28.20 4.06 14.18
N GLY A 25 28.03 4.60 13.01
CA GLY A 25 28.64 4.04 11.82
C GLY A 25 28.56 5.02 10.65
N ASP A 26 29.72 5.41 10.15
CA ASP A 26 29.92 6.20 8.92
C ASP A 26 29.43 5.48 7.65
N ASP A 27 28.46 4.55 7.77
CA ASP A 27 28.06 3.71 6.66
C ASP A 27 26.66 4.09 6.16
N VAL A 28 26.64 4.89 5.09
CA VAL A 28 25.44 5.26 4.32
C VAL A 28 24.63 4.01 3.91
N THR A 29 25.31 2.88 3.71
CA THR A 29 24.69 1.59 3.37
C THR A 29 23.83 1.06 4.51
N ASN A 30 24.32 1.12 5.76
CA ASN A 30 23.57 0.68 6.93
C ASN A 30 22.32 1.54 7.15
N SER A 31 22.43 2.86 6.97
CA SER A 31 21.28 3.77 7.05
C SER A 31 20.24 3.46 5.98
N ARG A 32 20.67 3.19 4.74
CA ARG A 32 19.76 2.81 3.65
C ARG A 32 19.06 1.47 3.91
N MET A 33 19.79 0.46 4.36
CA MET A 33 19.23 -0.84 4.71
C MET A 33 18.20 -0.76 5.82
N CYS A 34 18.43 0.11 6.80
CA CYS A 34 17.49 0.35 7.89
C CYS A 34 16.17 0.97 7.41
N ILE A 35 16.24 1.92 6.48
CA ILE A 35 15.04 2.53 5.87
C ILE A 35 14.27 1.48 5.05
N ILE A 36 14.97 0.69 4.26
CA ILE A 36 14.37 -0.41 3.47
C ILE A 36 13.64 -1.40 4.40
N ASP A 37 14.30 -1.86 5.47
CA ASP A 37 13.68 -2.77 6.45
C ASP A 37 12.42 -2.16 7.06
N ALA A 38 12.44 -0.89 7.42
CA ALA A 38 11.29 -0.18 7.97
C ALA A 38 10.12 -0.09 6.98
N GLU A 39 10.39 0.19 5.70
CA GLU A 39 9.36 0.22 4.65
C GLU A 39 8.72 -1.15 4.46
N PHE A 40 9.53 -2.21 4.37
CA PHE A 40 9.03 -3.58 4.23
C PHE A 40 8.22 -4.03 5.43
N ARG A 41 8.67 -3.75 6.66
CA ARG A 41 7.90 -4.07 7.88
C ARG A 41 6.53 -3.40 7.88
N ARG A 42 6.45 -2.14 7.46
CA ARG A 42 5.15 -1.45 7.32
C ARG A 42 4.26 -2.12 6.29
N GLY A 43 4.81 -2.52 5.14
CA GLY A 43 4.07 -3.25 4.11
C GLY A 43 3.53 -4.59 4.62
N PHE A 44 4.36 -5.39 5.28
CA PHE A 44 3.93 -6.65 5.87
C PHE A 44 2.88 -6.45 6.96
N ASN A 45 3.06 -5.48 7.85
CA ASN A 45 2.08 -5.16 8.89
C ASN A 45 0.71 -4.74 8.32
N MET A 46 0.71 -4.04 7.18
CA MET A 46 -0.54 -3.72 6.46
C MET A 46 -1.21 -5.00 5.95
N LEU A 47 -0.46 -5.88 5.29
CA LEU A 47 -1.00 -7.12 4.72
C LEU A 47 -1.45 -8.12 5.79
N GLU A 48 -0.75 -8.20 6.93
CA GLU A 48 -1.15 -9.06 8.06
C GLU A 48 -2.52 -8.69 8.64
N LYS A 49 -2.89 -7.41 8.60
CA LYS A 49 -4.24 -6.97 9.00
C LYS A 49 -5.32 -7.40 8.01
N HIS A 50 -4.93 -7.75 6.78
CA HIS A 50 -5.83 -8.11 5.70
C HIS A 50 -5.45 -9.45 5.06
N PRO A 51 -5.56 -10.58 5.81
CA PRO A 51 -5.07 -11.89 5.37
C PRO A 51 -5.83 -12.46 4.15
N LYS A 52 -7.03 -11.93 3.88
CA LYS A 52 -7.78 -12.22 2.68
C LYS A 52 -7.72 -11.01 1.75
N SER A 53 -6.82 -11.03 0.80
CA SER A 53 -6.67 -9.94 -0.15
C SER A 53 -6.55 -10.45 -1.59
N ILE A 54 -6.99 -9.64 -2.53
CA ILE A 54 -6.86 -9.86 -3.98
C ILE A 54 -6.20 -8.64 -4.60
N THR A 55 -5.17 -8.87 -5.40
CA THR A 55 -4.45 -7.81 -6.08
C THR A 55 -4.98 -7.60 -7.49
N PHE A 56 -5.23 -6.34 -7.84
CA PHE A 56 -5.57 -5.92 -9.19
C PHE A 56 -4.38 -5.19 -9.83
N PHE A 57 -3.95 -5.72 -10.97
CA PHE A 57 -2.95 -5.08 -11.82
C PHE A 57 -3.61 -4.51 -13.07
N GLY A 58 -3.20 -3.32 -13.46
CA GLY A 58 -3.72 -2.71 -14.67
C GLY A 58 -3.08 -1.39 -15.03
N SER A 59 -3.43 -0.87 -16.21
CA SER A 59 -2.89 0.36 -16.74
C SER A 59 -3.30 1.59 -15.92
N ALA A 60 -2.32 2.41 -15.53
CA ALA A 60 -2.54 3.71 -14.90
C ALA A 60 -3.12 4.76 -15.87
N ARG A 61 -3.01 4.53 -17.18
CA ARG A 61 -3.39 5.49 -18.23
C ARG A 61 -4.82 5.33 -18.73
N LEU A 62 -5.56 4.34 -18.24
CA LEU A 62 -6.91 4.08 -18.71
C LEU A 62 -7.86 5.16 -18.18
N LYS A 63 -8.66 5.74 -19.09
CA LYS A 63 -9.65 6.77 -18.73
C LYS A 63 -10.91 6.15 -18.13
N LYS A 64 -11.64 6.90 -17.31
CA LYS A 64 -12.90 6.47 -16.67
C LYS A 64 -13.98 6.07 -17.70
N GLU A 65 -13.95 6.66 -18.89
CA GLU A 65 -14.88 6.39 -19.99
C GLU A 65 -14.56 5.10 -20.77
N SER A 66 -13.45 4.46 -20.46
CA SER A 66 -13.08 3.19 -21.12
C SER A 66 -14.07 2.09 -20.78
N LYS A 67 -14.37 1.26 -21.78
CA LYS A 67 -15.22 0.06 -21.63
C LYS A 67 -14.73 -0.93 -20.56
N TYR A 68 -13.48 -0.82 -20.11
CA TYR A 68 -12.88 -1.69 -19.08
C TYR A 68 -13.02 -1.13 -17.68
N TYR A 69 -13.24 0.19 -17.51
CA TYR A 69 -13.27 0.82 -16.19
C TYR A 69 -14.42 0.26 -15.33
N LYS A 70 -15.64 0.32 -15.86
CA LYS A 70 -16.84 -0.15 -15.14
C LYS A 70 -16.78 -1.64 -14.78
N PRO A 71 -16.46 -2.58 -15.71
CA PRO A 71 -16.32 -3.99 -15.35
C PRO A 71 -15.29 -4.28 -14.24
N VAL A 72 -14.17 -3.57 -14.22
CA VAL A 72 -13.15 -3.73 -13.16
C VAL A 72 -13.68 -3.21 -11.81
N ARG A 73 -14.31 -2.04 -11.80
CA ARG A 73 -14.95 -1.49 -10.61
C ARG A 73 -16.01 -2.44 -10.05
N ASP A 74 -16.94 -2.91 -10.90
CA ASP A 74 -18.02 -3.82 -10.51
C ASP A 74 -17.48 -5.18 -9.99
N LEU A 75 -16.37 -5.67 -10.57
CA LEU A 75 -15.70 -6.88 -10.08
C LEU A 75 -15.06 -6.66 -8.70
N ALA A 76 -14.36 -5.54 -8.52
CA ALA A 76 -13.71 -5.21 -7.25
C ALA A 76 -14.73 -5.00 -6.13
N GLU A 77 -15.87 -4.37 -6.42
CA GLU A 77 -17.00 -4.24 -5.48
C GLU A 77 -17.52 -5.61 -5.02
N LYS A 78 -17.73 -6.54 -5.96
CA LYS A 78 -18.17 -7.91 -5.65
C LYS A 78 -17.16 -8.64 -4.79
N VAL A 79 -15.88 -8.53 -5.11
CA VAL A 79 -14.77 -9.14 -4.37
C VAL A 79 -14.71 -8.57 -2.94
N ALA A 80 -14.85 -7.26 -2.79
CA ALA A 80 -14.87 -6.60 -1.49
C ALA A 80 -16.07 -7.02 -0.65
N ASN A 81 -17.26 -7.14 -1.24
CA ASN A 81 -18.47 -7.64 -0.57
C ASN A 81 -18.36 -9.10 -0.13
N LEU A 82 -17.44 -9.89 -0.72
CA LEU A 82 -17.10 -11.24 -0.25
C LEU A 82 -16.09 -11.24 0.93
N GLY A 83 -15.69 -10.07 1.41
CA GLY A 83 -14.78 -9.89 2.54
C GLY A 83 -13.30 -9.97 2.18
N TYR A 84 -12.94 -9.75 0.90
CA TYR A 84 -11.54 -9.61 0.49
C TYR A 84 -11.14 -8.14 0.44
N ALA A 85 -9.97 -7.82 0.97
CA ALA A 85 -9.34 -6.53 0.72
C ALA A 85 -8.85 -6.47 -0.74
N VAL A 86 -9.11 -5.35 -1.40
CA VAL A 86 -8.60 -5.08 -2.75
C VAL A 86 -7.31 -4.31 -2.64
N VAL A 87 -6.24 -4.86 -3.20
CA VAL A 87 -4.90 -4.26 -3.20
C VAL A 87 -4.53 -3.86 -4.61
N THR A 88 -4.02 -2.64 -4.78
CA THR A 88 -3.48 -2.13 -6.05
C THR A 88 -2.18 -1.38 -5.81
N GLY A 89 -1.57 -0.85 -6.87
CA GLY A 89 -0.48 0.13 -6.77
C GLY A 89 -0.94 1.54 -6.33
N GLY A 90 -2.22 1.75 -6.02
CA GLY A 90 -2.74 3.03 -5.53
C GLY A 90 -2.88 4.13 -6.59
N GLY A 91 -2.43 3.91 -7.83
CA GLY A 91 -2.50 4.89 -8.91
C GLY A 91 -3.89 4.99 -9.57
N HIS A 92 -3.95 5.75 -10.65
CA HIS A 92 -5.18 5.97 -11.42
C HIS A 92 -5.49 4.82 -12.41
N GLY A 93 -6.41 5.06 -13.32
CA GLY A 93 -6.77 4.11 -14.37
C GLY A 93 -7.47 2.86 -13.83
N LEU A 94 -7.02 1.66 -14.23
CA LEU A 94 -7.62 0.41 -13.76
C LEU A 94 -7.40 0.16 -12.27
N MET A 95 -6.28 0.62 -11.70
CA MET A 95 -6.05 0.59 -10.26
C MET A 95 -7.09 1.43 -9.53
N GLY A 96 -7.32 2.66 -9.98
CA GLY A 96 -8.36 3.54 -9.44
C GLY A 96 -9.76 2.95 -9.59
N ALA A 97 -10.07 2.26 -10.70
CA ALA A 97 -11.35 1.58 -10.87
C ALA A 97 -11.54 0.46 -9.84
N ALA A 98 -10.53 -0.37 -9.60
CA ALA A 98 -10.58 -1.44 -8.61
C ALA A 98 -10.68 -0.87 -7.18
N ASN A 99 -9.89 0.14 -6.86
CA ASN A 99 -9.97 0.82 -5.57
C ASN A 99 -11.36 1.45 -5.36
N GLN A 100 -11.91 2.13 -6.38
CA GLN A 100 -13.24 2.72 -6.30
C GLN A 100 -14.31 1.66 -5.99
N GLY A 101 -14.30 0.52 -6.68
CA GLY A 101 -15.26 -0.56 -6.43
C GLY A 101 -15.18 -1.09 -5.00
N ALA A 102 -13.97 -1.30 -4.49
CA ALA A 102 -13.78 -1.74 -3.11
C ALA A 102 -14.18 -0.67 -2.08
N TYR A 103 -13.87 0.60 -2.34
CA TYR A 103 -14.18 1.72 -1.45
C TYR A 103 -15.70 1.96 -1.33
N GLU A 104 -16.43 1.77 -2.42
CA GLU A 104 -17.90 1.93 -2.47
C GLU A 104 -18.66 0.71 -1.93
N ALA A 105 -18.01 -0.43 -1.74
CA ALA A 105 -18.62 -1.62 -1.15
C ALA A 105 -18.97 -1.40 0.34
N GLU A 106 -20.05 -1.99 0.81
CA GLU A 106 -20.61 -1.76 2.16
C GLU A 106 -19.59 -2.01 3.29
N ASN A 107 -18.77 -3.06 3.16
CA ASN A 107 -17.71 -3.41 4.11
C ASN A 107 -16.37 -3.55 3.40
N GLY A 108 -16.16 -2.79 2.35
CA GLY A 108 -14.98 -2.93 1.50
C GLY A 108 -13.72 -2.37 2.15
N THR A 109 -12.60 -2.97 1.79
CA THR A 109 -11.26 -2.49 2.14
C THR A 109 -10.46 -2.29 0.87
N SER A 110 -10.01 -1.07 0.66
CA SER A 110 -9.25 -0.62 -0.51
C SER A 110 -7.86 -0.16 -0.09
N LEU A 111 -6.83 -0.85 -0.58
CA LEU A 111 -5.44 -0.64 -0.19
C LEU A 111 -4.56 -0.26 -1.38
N GLY A 112 -3.61 0.64 -1.15
CA GLY A 112 -2.59 1.05 -2.10
C GLY A 112 -1.20 0.65 -1.64
N ILE A 113 -0.47 -0.14 -2.45
CA ILE A 113 0.97 -0.37 -2.26
C ILE A 113 1.68 0.30 -3.41
N ASN A 114 2.14 1.51 -3.17
CA ASN A 114 2.72 2.38 -4.18
C ASN A 114 4.25 2.31 -4.16
N ILE A 115 4.84 2.74 -5.28
CA ILE A 115 6.28 2.92 -5.45
C ILE A 115 6.49 4.39 -5.78
N ASP A 116 7.36 5.05 -5.04
CA ASP A 116 7.73 6.43 -5.35
C ASP A 116 8.57 6.47 -6.63
N LEU A 117 7.97 6.96 -7.70
CA LEU A 117 8.61 7.10 -9.01
C LEU A 117 8.93 8.56 -9.27
N PRO A 118 10.06 8.86 -9.97
CA PRO A 118 10.45 10.23 -10.32
C PRO A 118 9.42 10.99 -11.17
N MET A 119 8.50 10.27 -11.79
CA MET A 119 7.37 10.82 -12.54
C MET A 119 6.12 10.69 -11.68
N GLU A 120 5.57 11.80 -11.24
CA GLU A 120 4.45 11.92 -10.32
C GLU A 120 3.31 10.93 -10.61
N GLN A 121 3.17 9.90 -9.78
CA GLN A 121 1.94 9.14 -9.64
C GLN A 121 1.30 9.56 -8.32
N THR A 122 0.33 10.45 -8.40
CA THR A 122 -0.52 10.74 -7.24
C THR A 122 -1.39 9.53 -6.93
N LEU A 123 -1.56 9.23 -5.64
CA LEU A 123 -2.50 8.22 -5.19
C LEU A 123 -3.93 8.60 -5.58
N ASN A 124 -4.76 7.61 -5.90
CA ASN A 124 -6.17 7.86 -6.15
C ASN A 124 -6.94 8.10 -4.83
N GLU A 125 -8.11 8.72 -4.94
CA GLU A 125 -8.94 9.14 -3.80
C GLU A 125 -9.72 7.98 -3.11
N TYR A 126 -9.67 6.76 -3.65
CA TYR A 126 -10.48 5.61 -3.20
C TYR A 126 -9.67 4.63 -2.34
N LEU A 127 -8.77 5.11 -1.49
CA LEU A 127 -7.94 4.29 -0.61
C LEU A 127 -8.35 4.47 0.84
N ASN A 128 -8.52 3.35 1.57
CA ASN A 128 -8.68 3.35 3.03
C ASN A 128 -7.33 3.44 3.74
N ASP A 129 -6.29 2.81 3.16
CA ASP A 129 -4.92 2.85 3.66
C ASP A 129 -3.93 2.68 2.50
N SER A 130 -2.73 3.23 2.65
CA SER A 130 -1.69 3.12 1.63
C SER A 130 -0.28 3.14 2.24
N ILE A 131 0.66 2.59 1.48
CA ILE A 131 2.08 2.66 1.78
C ILE A 131 2.85 3.00 0.51
N ASP A 132 3.83 3.90 0.64
CA ASP A 132 4.77 4.26 -0.41
C ASP A 132 6.13 3.63 -0.10
N PHE A 133 6.68 2.93 -1.08
CA PHE A 133 8.04 2.40 -1.06
C PHE A 133 8.96 3.31 -1.85
N HIS A 134 10.00 3.85 -1.20
CA HIS A 134 11.01 4.71 -1.80
C HIS A 134 12.24 3.92 -2.25
N HIS A 135 12.45 2.72 -1.67
CA HIS A 135 13.63 1.90 -1.92
C HIS A 135 13.20 0.47 -2.29
N PHE A 136 13.34 0.11 -3.55
CA PHE A 136 13.01 -1.23 -4.06
C PHE A 136 13.96 -1.72 -5.15
N PHE A 137 15.16 -1.14 -5.22
CA PHE A 137 16.29 -1.61 -6.02
C PHE A 137 17.42 -2.03 -5.11
#